data_760e0bb4828a4b1a847b20704677dc08
#
_entry.id   760e0bb4828a4b1a847b20704677dc08
#
_cell.length_a   1.000
_cell.length_b   1.000
_cell.length_c   1.000
_cell.angle_alpha   90.00
_cell.angle_beta   90.00
_cell.angle_gamma   90.00
#
_symmetry.space_group_name_H-M   'P 1'
#
loop_
_entity.id
_entity.type
_entity.pdbx_description
1 polymer ?
#
loop_
_entity_poly.entity_id
_entity_poly.type
_entity_poly.pdbx_seq_one_letter_code
_entity_poly.pdbx_strand_id
1 'polypeptide(L)'
;MKCVIVGLGYFGKIIQSKLKEFPVDELVTVDPFNPTSEFKNISDVENVDGYWFVTTPASTHHSVLLELFKKGVKNIWVEKPICNTLDDTLDIFSKKPDDVFLYCDFTWLQHEAIKRLGSVSDIKHIEMKWMNDGSMIPKDVNIVTDLAVHPISILTFLLIKSKDILEKIHVTYANDMSVLINGFSKNGLTFNIEVSNSSSIKTRNISVYCADDVYRWFSEDPEHIENLG
;
A
#
# COMPACT_ATOMS: atom_id res chain seq x y z
N MET A 1 8.29 -8.17 -22.74
CA MET A 1 8.64 -7.61 -21.42
C MET A 1 8.95 -8.77 -20.47
N LYS A 2 10.07 -8.74 -19.75
CA LYS A 2 10.38 -9.72 -18.70
C LYS A 2 9.81 -9.30 -17.37
N CYS A 3 9.23 -10.25 -16.61
CA CYS A 3 8.74 -10.06 -15.25
C CYS A 3 9.30 -11.14 -14.34
N VAL A 4 9.74 -10.77 -13.14
CA VAL A 4 10.21 -11.68 -12.10
C VAL A 4 9.36 -11.49 -10.86
N ILE A 5 8.80 -12.56 -10.31
CA ILE A 5 8.04 -12.56 -9.06
C ILE A 5 8.88 -13.20 -7.96
N VAL A 6 9.16 -12.46 -6.91
CA VAL A 6 9.85 -12.92 -5.71
C VAL A 6 8.82 -13.14 -4.60
N GLY A 7 8.57 -14.41 -4.26
CA GLY A 7 7.51 -14.85 -3.36
C GLY A 7 6.26 -15.34 -4.10
N LEU A 8 5.98 -16.65 -4.06
CA LEU A 8 4.78 -17.27 -4.65
C LEU A 8 3.75 -17.69 -3.59
N GLY A 9 3.57 -16.81 -2.58
CA GLY A 9 2.48 -16.90 -1.63
C GLY A 9 1.11 -16.55 -2.26
N TYR A 10 0.14 -16.19 -1.42
CA TYR A 10 -1.21 -15.81 -1.87
C TYR A 10 -1.17 -14.66 -2.88
N PHE A 11 -0.50 -13.55 -2.53
CA PHE A 11 -0.46 -12.36 -3.38
C PHE A 11 0.40 -12.56 -4.63
N GLY A 12 1.55 -13.24 -4.51
CA GLY A 12 2.39 -13.57 -5.66
C GLY A 12 1.67 -14.36 -6.74
N LYS A 13 0.77 -15.28 -6.36
CA LYS A 13 -0.09 -16.01 -7.30
C LYS A 13 -1.13 -15.13 -7.98
N ILE A 14 -1.66 -14.12 -7.29
CA ILE A 14 -2.55 -13.12 -7.88
C ILE A 14 -1.79 -12.31 -8.94
N ILE A 15 -0.61 -11.79 -8.61
CA ILE A 15 0.24 -11.07 -9.56
C ILE A 15 0.61 -11.97 -10.75
N GLN A 16 1.00 -13.22 -10.49
CA GLN A 16 1.30 -14.19 -11.55
C GLN A 16 0.12 -14.38 -12.51
N SER A 17 -1.10 -14.49 -11.98
CA SER A 17 -2.31 -14.61 -12.80
C SER A 17 -2.56 -13.35 -13.62
N LYS A 18 -2.44 -12.18 -12.99
CA LYS A 18 -2.67 -10.90 -13.66
C LYS A 18 -1.67 -10.59 -14.75
N LEU A 19 -0.40 -10.92 -14.54
CA LEU A 19 0.65 -10.71 -15.56
C LEU A 19 0.41 -11.49 -16.85
N LYS A 20 -0.37 -12.58 -16.82
CA LYS A 20 -0.77 -13.31 -18.03
C LYS A 20 -1.74 -12.54 -18.94
N GLU A 21 -2.38 -11.49 -18.42
CA GLU A 21 -3.27 -10.62 -19.18
C GLU A 21 -2.49 -9.53 -19.95
N PHE A 22 -1.18 -9.42 -19.73
CA PHE A 22 -0.29 -8.43 -20.35
C PHE A 22 0.69 -9.09 -21.34
N PRO A 23 1.30 -8.33 -22.25
CA PRO A 23 2.31 -8.84 -23.19
C PRO A 23 3.65 -9.13 -22.47
N VAL A 24 3.65 -10.15 -21.63
CA VAL A 24 4.86 -10.64 -20.93
C VAL A 24 5.47 -11.75 -21.77
N ASP A 25 6.72 -11.56 -22.19
CA ASP A 25 7.45 -12.53 -23.00
C ASP A 25 8.11 -13.60 -22.12
N GLU A 26 8.54 -13.22 -20.92
CA GLU A 26 9.21 -14.09 -19.97
C GLU A 26 8.69 -13.80 -18.54
N LEU A 27 8.16 -14.80 -17.86
CA LEU A 27 7.68 -14.73 -16.49
C LEU A 27 8.45 -15.71 -15.61
N VAL A 28 9.37 -15.19 -14.82
CA VAL A 28 10.22 -15.94 -13.89
C VAL A 28 9.66 -15.90 -12.48
N THR A 29 9.81 -16.97 -11.74
CA THR A 29 9.34 -17.05 -10.35
C THR A 29 10.45 -17.52 -9.42
N VAL A 30 10.57 -16.84 -8.26
CA VAL A 30 11.58 -17.09 -7.23
C VAL A 30 10.91 -17.29 -5.89
N ASP A 31 11.03 -18.47 -5.29
CA ASP A 31 10.52 -18.75 -3.94
C ASP A 31 11.22 -19.99 -3.36
N PRO A 32 11.94 -19.87 -2.24
CA PRO A 32 12.68 -20.97 -1.65
C PRO A 32 11.78 -22.11 -1.15
N PHE A 33 10.53 -21.79 -0.79
CA PHE A 33 9.59 -22.73 -0.16
C PHE A 33 8.54 -23.28 -1.13
N ASN A 34 8.27 -22.61 -2.23
CA ASN A 34 7.26 -23.04 -3.19
C ASN A 34 7.87 -24.03 -4.20
N PRO A 35 7.39 -25.31 -4.27
CA PRO A 35 7.96 -26.31 -5.17
C PRO A 35 7.76 -26.00 -6.66
N THR A 36 6.81 -25.13 -7.00
CA THR A 36 6.50 -24.76 -8.39
C THR A 36 7.26 -23.52 -8.87
N SER A 37 8.07 -22.89 -8.01
CA SER A 37 8.91 -21.79 -8.43
C SER A 37 10.06 -22.29 -9.32
N GLU A 38 10.41 -21.50 -10.32
CA GLU A 38 11.50 -21.80 -11.24
C GLU A 38 12.87 -21.74 -10.55
N PHE A 39 13.06 -20.71 -9.73
CA PHE A 39 14.28 -20.54 -8.93
C PHE A 39 13.98 -20.53 -7.44
N LYS A 40 15.00 -20.90 -6.65
CA LYS A 40 14.92 -20.88 -5.18
C LYS A 40 15.50 -19.61 -4.57
N ASN A 41 16.49 -19.00 -5.22
CA ASN A 41 17.16 -17.83 -4.73
C ASN A 41 17.15 -16.72 -5.79
N ILE A 42 17.15 -15.48 -5.37
CA ILE A 42 17.28 -14.30 -6.24
C ILE A 42 18.60 -14.36 -7.03
N SER A 43 19.67 -14.86 -6.39
CA SER A 43 20.99 -15.01 -7.00
C SER A 43 21.01 -15.88 -8.26
N ASP A 44 20.10 -16.87 -8.33
CA ASP A 44 20.05 -17.86 -9.40
C ASP A 44 19.46 -17.27 -10.70
N VAL A 45 18.80 -16.13 -10.64
CA VAL A 45 18.28 -15.42 -11.82
C VAL A 45 19.41 -14.57 -12.43
N GLU A 46 19.98 -14.99 -13.53
CA GLU A 46 21.15 -14.33 -14.14
C GLU A 46 20.82 -12.96 -14.74
N ASN A 47 19.74 -12.86 -15.54
CA ASN A 47 19.34 -11.62 -16.18
C ASN A 47 18.46 -10.77 -15.26
N VAL A 48 18.94 -9.56 -14.92
CA VAL A 48 18.29 -8.59 -14.01
C VAL A 48 17.34 -7.62 -14.72
N ASP A 49 17.30 -7.64 -16.06
CA ASP A 49 16.41 -6.75 -16.83
C ASP A 49 14.93 -7.06 -16.55
N GLY A 50 14.08 -6.06 -16.79
CA GLY A 50 12.64 -6.18 -16.62
C GLY A 50 12.10 -5.65 -15.29
N TYR A 51 10.93 -6.14 -14.90
CA TYR A 51 10.19 -5.70 -13.70
C TYR A 51 10.19 -6.79 -12.65
N TRP A 52 10.58 -6.43 -11.43
CA TRP A 52 10.67 -7.36 -10.30
C TRP A 52 9.58 -7.04 -9.29
N PHE A 53 8.75 -8.03 -9.00
CA PHE A 53 7.62 -7.94 -8.07
C PHE A 53 7.97 -8.66 -6.76
N VAL A 54 8.11 -7.91 -5.68
CA VAL A 54 8.38 -8.45 -4.35
C VAL A 54 7.06 -8.65 -3.62
N THR A 55 6.69 -9.90 -3.44
CA THR A 55 5.43 -10.35 -2.82
C THR A 55 5.68 -11.36 -1.69
N THR A 56 6.84 -11.28 -1.11
CA THR A 56 7.26 -12.07 0.07
C THR A 56 6.56 -11.54 1.34
N PRO A 57 6.63 -12.22 2.50
CA PRO A 57 6.19 -11.65 3.77
C PRO A 57 6.88 -10.31 4.06
N ALA A 58 6.14 -9.36 4.65
CA ALA A 58 6.63 -7.99 4.89
C ALA A 58 7.91 -7.96 5.75
N SER A 59 8.07 -8.93 6.66
CA SER A 59 9.28 -9.11 7.48
C SER A 59 10.55 -9.38 6.67
N THR A 60 10.42 -9.78 5.41
CA THR A 60 11.58 -10.08 4.53
C THR A 60 11.85 -8.98 3.49
N HIS A 61 10.96 -8.00 3.34
CA HIS A 61 11.08 -6.97 2.31
C HIS A 61 12.41 -6.24 2.38
N HIS A 62 12.87 -5.86 3.59
CA HIS A 62 14.14 -5.16 3.78
C HIS A 62 15.31 -5.94 3.17
N SER A 63 15.50 -7.21 3.55
CA SER A 63 16.59 -8.03 3.04
C SER A 63 16.50 -8.31 1.55
N VAL A 64 15.27 -8.57 1.05
CA VAL A 64 15.01 -8.79 -0.38
C VAL A 64 15.33 -7.56 -1.21
N LEU A 65 14.91 -6.37 -0.79
CA LEU A 65 15.19 -5.12 -1.50
C LEU A 65 16.69 -4.82 -1.56
N LEU A 66 17.41 -5.01 -0.45
CA LEU A 66 18.87 -4.84 -0.43
C LEU A 66 19.58 -5.82 -1.37
N GLU A 67 19.11 -7.07 -1.44
CA GLU A 67 19.65 -8.06 -2.38
C GLU A 67 19.41 -7.66 -3.82
N LEU A 68 18.21 -7.17 -4.15
CA LEU A 68 17.87 -6.67 -5.48
C LEU A 68 18.71 -5.45 -5.89
N PHE A 69 18.94 -4.50 -4.96
CA PHE A 69 19.82 -3.35 -5.20
C PHE A 69 21.24 -3.80 -5.50
N LYS A 70 21.79 -4.71 -4.67
CA LYS A 70 23.13 -5.28 -4.87
C LYS A 70 23.25 -6.02 -6.19
N LYS A 71 22.19 -6.70 -6.61
CA LYS A 71 22.12 -7.43 -7.89
C LYS A 71 22.03 -6.50 -9.09
N GLY A 72 21.67 -5.23 -8.90
CA GLY A 72 21.58 -4.23 -9.96
C GLY A 72 20.20 -4.14 -10.64
N VAL A 73 19.15 -4.69 -10.01
CA VAL A 73 17.77 -4.57 -10.50
C VAL A 73 17.33 -3.12 -10.50
N LYS A 74 16.69 -2.65 -11.59
CA LYS A 74 16.32 -1.24 -11.77
C LYS A 74 14.84 -0.94 -11.56
N ASN A 75 13.94 -1.89 -11.82
CA ASN A 75 12.50 -1.66 -11.72
C ASN A 75 11.92 -2.64 -10.71
N ILE A 76 11.61 -2.14 -9.52
CA ILE A 76 11.12 -2.92 -8.39
C ILE A 76 9.75 -2.43 -7.98
N TRP A 77 8.81 -3.34 -7.93
CA TRP A 77 7.50 -3.19 -7.33
C TRP A 77 7.47 -4.04 -6.06
N VAL A 78 7.12 -3.46 -4.93
CA VAL A 78 7.05 -4.15 -3.64
C VAL A 78 5.68 -4.01 -3.01
N GLU A 79 5.17 -5.11 -2.45
CA GLU A 79 3.95 -5.09 -1.64
C GLU A 79 4.09 -4.19 -0.41
N LYS A 80 2.92 -3.65 0.02
CA LYS A 80 2.85 -2.91 1.29
C LYS A 80 2.93 -3.86 2.50
N PRO A 81 3.46 -3.40 3.62
CA PRO A 81 4.27 -2.19 3.79
C PRO A 81 5.64 -2.37 3.12
N ILE A 82 6.29 -1.26 2.78
CA ILE A 82 7.63 -1.34 2.16
C ILE A 82 8.63 -2.09 3.05
N CYS A 83 8.57 -1.84 4.37
CA CYS A 83 9.23 -2.61 5.43
C CYS A 83 8.35 -2.60 6.69
N ASN A 84 8.64 -3.50 7.64
CA ASN A 84 7.88 -3.60 8.89
C ASN A 84 8.18 -2.48 9.89
N THR A 85 9.35 -1.86 9.80
CA THR A 85 9.79 -0.79 10.71
C THR A 85 10.13 0.48 9.94
N LEU A 86 10.07 1.62 10.63
CA LEU A 86 10.52 2.89 10.08
C LEU A 86 12.03 2.87 9.79
N ASP A 87 12.83 2.30 10.70
CA ASP A 87 14.27 2.25 10.56
C ASP A 87 14.69 1.45 9.31
N ASP A 88 14.06 0.28 9.08
CA ASP A 88 14.29 -0.51 7.86
C ASP A 88 13.87 0.27 6.61
N THR A 89 12.75 1.01 6.69
CA THR A 89 12.27 1.82 5.57
C THR A 89 13.25 2.95 5.25
N LEU A 90 13.74 3.65 6.25
CA LEU A 90 14.74 4.71 6.09
C LEU A 90 16.08 4.15 5.55
N ASP A 91 16.48 2.97 6.03
CA ASP A 91 17.67 2.27 5.55
C ASP A 91 17.55 1.93 4.06
N ILE A 92 16.41 1.41 3.61
CA ILE A 92 16.14 1.14 2.20
C ILE A 92 16.26 2.41 1.36
N PHE A 93 15.64 3.53 1.78
CA PHE A 93 15.72 4.78 1.03
C PHE A 93 17.13 5.37 1.01
N SER A 94 17.90 5.19 2.09
CA SER A 94 19.30 5.64 2.15
C SER A 94 20.26 4.86 1.25
N LYS A 95 19.94 3.57 1.01
CA LYS A 95 20.76 2.65 0.21
C LYS A 95 20.25 2.45 -1.22
N LYS A 96 19.05 2.94 -1.53
CA LYS A 96 18.47 2.84 -2.86
C LYS A 96 19.35 3.58 -3.87
N PRO A 97 19.87 2.91 -4.93
CA PRO A 97 20.58 3.60 -6.00
C PRO A 97 19.69 4.60 -6.71
N ASP A 98 20.25 5.73 -7.17
CA ASP A 98 19.50 6.81 -7.81
C ASP A 98 18.76 6.37 -9.09
N ASP A 99 19.34 5.41 -9.81
CA ASP A 99 18.81 4.87 -11.06
C ASP A 99 17.82 3.68 -10.83
N VAL A 100 17.46 3.38 -9.59
CA VAL A 100 16.44 2.36 -9.24
C VAL A 100 15.08 3.02 -9.07
N PHE A 101 14.12 2.57 -9.88
CA PHE A 101 12.71 2.85 -9.68
C PHE A 101 12.15 1.83 -8.67
N LEU A 102 11.74 2.32 -7.50
CA LEU A 102 11.11 1.54 -6.45
C LEU A 102 9.68 2.04 -6.24
N TYR A 103 8.71 1.20 -6.51
CA TYR A 103 7.29 1.45 -6.30
C TYR A 103 6.74 0.55 -5.19
N CYS A 104 6.10 1.14 -4.18
CA CYS A 104 5.35 0.40 -3.18
C CYS A 104 3.87 0.36 -3.53
N ASP A 105 3.25 -0.83 -3.49
CA ASP A 105 1.86 -1.00 -3.90
C ASP A 105 0.86 -0.49 -2.86
N PHE A 106 0.56 0.77 -2.93
CA PHE A 106 -0.62 1.35 -2.30
C PHE A 106 -1.81 1.23 -3.26
N THR A 107 -2.35 0.03 -3.40
CA THR A 107 -3.37 -0.35 -4.39
C THR A 107 -4.49 0.68 -4.54
N TRP A 108 -4.98 1.24 -3.42
CA TRP A 108 -6.09 2.20 -3.43
C TRP A 108 -5.76 3.53 -4.10
N LEU A 109 -4.48 3.94 -4.15
CA LEU A 109 -4.08 5.17 -4.84
C LEU A 109 -4.24 5.08 -6.36
N GLN A 110 -4.37 3.87 -6.90
CA GLN A 110 -4.62 3.65 -8.33
C GLN A 110 -6.11 3.76 -8.68
N HIS A 111 -6.99 3.74 -7.67
CA HIS A 111 -8.43 3.79 -7.87
C HIS A 111 -8.88 5.16 -8.38
N GLU A 112 -9.70 5.18 -9.46
CA GLU A 112 -10.10 6.44 -10.11
C GLU A 112 -10.90 7.37 -9.19
N ALA A 113 -11.76 6.83 -8.33
CA ALA A 113 -12.49 7.62 -7.35
C ALA A 113 -11.52 8.32 -6.36
N ILE A 114 -10.48 7.63 -5.89
CA ILE A 114 -9.47 8.23 -4.99
C ILE A 114 -8.70 9.34 -5.71
N LYS A 115 -8.35 9.15 -6.98
CA LYS A 115 -7.70 10.18 -7.80
C LYS A 115 -8.61 11.40 -7.98
N ARG A 116 -9.92 11.20 -8.19
CA ARG A 116 -10.92 12.28 -8.27
C ARG A 116 -11.06 13.03 -6.95
N LEU A 117 -11.08 12.36 -5.79
CA LEU A 117 -11.05 13.01 -4.49
C LEU A 117 -9.81 13.91 -4.32
N GLY A 118 -8.68 13.54 -4.90
CA GLY A 118 -7.47 14.37 -4.94
C GLY A 118 -7.61 15.67 -5.74
N SER A 119 -8.69 15.87 -6.49
CA SER A 119 -9.00 17.09 -7.23
C SER A 119 -9.97 18.02 -6.46
N VAL A 120 -10.49 17.56 -5.32
CA VAL A 120 -11.37 18.35 -4.46
C VAL A 120 -10.55 19.44 -3.77
N SER A 121 -11.05 20.68 -3.78
CA SER A 121 -10.41 21.83 -3.14
C SER A 121 -11.10 22.19 -1.81
N ASP A 122 -10.41 22.96 -1.01
CA ASP A 122 -10.93 23.53 0.25
C ASP A 122 -11.42 22.50 1.27
N ILE A 123 -10.71 21.36 1.36
CA ILE A 123 -11.01 20.31 2.31
C ILE A 123 -10.80 20.79 3.74
N LYS A 124 -11.81 20.63 4.59
CA LYS A 124 -11.80 21.02 6.02
C LYS A 124 -11.64 19.82 6.93
N HIS A 125 -12.28 18.70 6.57
CA HIS A 125 -12.24 17.49 7.38
C HIS A 125 -12.29 16.23 6.50
N ILE A 126 -11.63 15.17 6.96
CA ILE A 126 -11.65 13.86 6.30
C ILE A 126 -11.99 12.79 7.34
N GLU A 127 -13.00 11.99 7.06
CA GLU A 127 -13.31 10.78 7.82
C GLU A 127 -13.09 9.54 6.97
N MET A 128 -12.42 8.53 7.53
CA MET A 128 -12.21 7.25 6.87
C MET A 128 -12.54 6.10 7.81
N LYS A 129 -13.20 5.06 7.27
CA LYS A 129 -13.40 3.78 7.96
C LYS A 129 -12.86 2.65 7.12
N TRP A 130 -12.04 1.81 7.75
CA TRP A 130 -11.40 0.66 7.12
C TRP A 130 -11.60 -0.57 7.99
N MET A 131 -12.66 -1.34 7.69
CA MET A 131 -13.12 -2.44 8.52
C MET A 131 -12.99 -3.77 7.81
N ASN A 132 -12.41 -4.75 8.48
CA ASN A 132 -12.35 -6.15 8.08
C ASN A 132 -12.94 -7.05 9.17
N ASP A 133 -13.32 -8.27 8.78
CA ASP A 133 -13.89 -9.29 9.66
C ASP A 133 -12.84 -10.17 10.38
N GLY A 134 -11.56 -9.88 10.18
CA GLY A 134 -10.44 -10.62 10.77
C GLY A 134 -10.16 -11.99 10.15
N SER A 135 -10.86 -12.35 9.06
CA SER A 135 -10.68 -13.66 8.39
C SER A 135 -9.29 -13.85 7.77
N MET A 136 -8.58 -12.77 7.49
CA MET A 136 -7.25 -12.81 6.89
C MET A 136 -6.33 -11.78 7.55
N ILE A 137 -5.70 -12.15 8.67
CA ILE A 137 -4.72 -11.29 9.36
C ILE A 137 -3.33 -11.89 9.14
N PRO A 138 -2.41 -11.17 8.48
CA PRO A 138 -1.03 -11.59 8.38
C PRO A 138 -0.38 -11.66 9.78
N LYS A 139 0.47 -12.66 10.01
CA LYS A 139 1.07 -12.90 11.34
C LYS A 139 2.28 -12.03 11.64
N ASP A 140 2.86 -11.43 10.61
CA ASP A 140 4.13 -10.69 10.66
C ASP A 140 3.98 -9.16 10.63
N VAL A 141 2.74 -8.66 10.69
CA VAL A 141 2.42 -7.22 10.69
C VAL A 141 1.40 -6.89 11.78
N ASN A 142 1.41 -5.65 12.25
CA ASN A 142 0.39 -5.13 13.15
C ASN A 142 -0.75 -4.44 12.36
N ILE A 143 -1.83 -4.06 13.04
CA ILE A 143 -2.99 -3.44 12.39
C ILE A 143 -2.65 -2.13 11.65
N VAL A 144 -1.64 -1.39 12.09
CA VAL A 144 -1.24 -0.13 11.45
C VAL A 144 -0.55 -0.42 10.12
N THR A 145 0.41 -1.34 10.11
CA THR A 145 1.18 -1.69 8.90
C THR A 145 0.41 -2.61 7.96
N ASP A 146 -0.58 -3.36 8.45
CA ASP A 146 -1.42 -4.20 7.60
C ASP A 146 -2.59 -3.41 6.98
N LEU A 147 -3.45 -2.81 7.83
CA LEU A 147 -4.72 -2.27 7.38
C LEU A 147 -4.76 -0.74 7.36
N ALA A 148 -4.25 -0.06 8.41
CA ALA A 148 -4.28 1.40 8.49
C ALA A 148 -3.35 2.07 7.46
N VAL A 149 -2.36 1.37 6.95
CA VAL A 149 -1.49 1.85 5.87
C VAL A 149 -2.27 2.32 4.63
N HIS A 150 -3.42 1.71 4.34
CA HIS A 150 -4.27 2.09 3.22
C HIS A 150 -4.91 3.47 3.39
N PRO A 151 -5.74 3.74 4.43
CA PRO A 151 -6.31 5.08 4.61
C PRO A 151 -5.23 6.12 4.93
N ILE A 152 -4.11 5.77 5.57
CA ILE A 152 -2.98 6.68 5.77
C ILE A 152 -2.37 7.10 4.43
N SER A 153 -2.18 6.17 3.49
CA SER A 153 -1.66 6.50 2.16
C SER A 153 -2.61 7.42 1.38
N ILE A 154 -3.93 7.21 1.51
CA ILE A 154 -4.94 8.08 0.90
C ILE A 154 -4.90 9.49 1.54
N LEU A 155 -4.86 9.58 2.88
CA LEU A 155 -4.72 10.86 3.57
C LEU A 155 -3.47 11.61 3.08
N THR A 156 -2.33 10.92 3.03
CA THR A 156 -1.07 11.50 2.54
C THR A 156 -1.20 12.01 1.11
N PHE A 157 -1.84 11.23 0.23
CA PHE A 157 -2.12 11.64 -1.14
C PHE A 157 -2.98 12.92 -1.20
N LEU A 158 -4.07 12.99 -0.41
CA LEU A 158 -4.96 14.16 -0.36
C LEU A 158 -4.23 15.40 0.18
N LEU A 159 -3.39 15.26 1.21
CA LEU A 159 -2.55 16.34 1.73
C LEU A 159 -1.56 16.85 0.67
N ILE A 160 -0.88 15.96 -0.04
CA ILE A 160 0.04 16.33 -1.12
C ILE A 160 -0.70 17.10 -2.22
N LYS A 161 -1.88 16.63 -2.63
CA LYS A 161 -2.71 17.31 -3.65
C LYS A 161 -3.18 18.70 -3.20
N SER A 162 -3.49 18.86 -1.93
CA SER A 162 -3.86 20.15 -1.31
C SER A 162 -2.65 21.04 -0.99
N LYS A 163 -1.42 20.60 -1.28
CA LYS A 163 -0.16 21.27 -0.90
C LYS A 163 -0.08 21.54 0.61
N ASP A 164 -0.55 20.59 1.38
CA ASP A 164 -0.61 20.66 2.84
C ASP A 164 0.29 19.58 3.47
N ILE A 165 0.64 19.76 4.73
CA ILE A 165 1.57 18.88 5.46
C ILE A 165 0.92 18.46 6.78
N LEU A 166 1.11 17.22 7.16
CA LEU A 166 0.72 16.72 8.46
C LEU A 166 1.44 17.51 9.57
N GLU A 167 0.68 18.09 10.49
CA GLU A 167 1.21 18.82 11.65
C GLU A 167 1.22 17.93 12.89
N LYS A 168 0.10 17.27 13.17
CA LYS A 168 -0.06 16.43 14.34
C LYS A 168 -0.88 15.18 14.04
N ILE A 169 -0.40 14.07 14.57
CA ILE A 169 -1.11 12.79 14.56
C ILE A 169 -1.21 12.25 15.99
N HIS A 170 -2.35 11.68 16.31
CA HIS A 170 -2.61 10.96 17.55
C HIS A 170 -3.17 9.58 17.24
N VAL A 171 -2.61 8.55 17.84
CA VAL A 171 -2.99 7.16 17.63
C VAL A 171 -3.48 6.58 18.94
N THR A 172 -4.70 6.05 18.93
CA THR A 172 -5.31 5.38 20.08
C THR A 172 -5.67 3.95 19.69
N TYR A 173 -5.05 3.00 20.34
CA TYR A 173 -5.39 1.59 20.19
C TYR A 173 -6.55 1.26 21.13
N ALA A 174 -7.67 0.76 20.58
CA ALA A 174 -8.74 0.19 21.37
C ALA A 174 -8.35 -1.22 21.86
N ASN A 175 -7.63 -1.97 21.00
CA ASN A 175 -7.02 -3.27 21.25
C ASN A 175 -6.05 -3.58 20.09
N ASP A 176 -5.47 -4.78 20.06
CA ASP A 176 -4.55 -5.21 18.98
C ASP A 176 -5.21 -5.29 17.59
N MET A 177 -6.54 -5.27 17.55
CA MET A 177 -7.35 -5.44 16.34
C MET A 177 -8.04 -4.15 15.89
N SER A 178 -7.93 -3.04 16.65
CA SER A 178 -8.66 -1.82 16.34
C SER A 178 -7.88 -0.58 16.77
N VAL A 179 -7.79 0.40 15.87
CA VAL A 179 -7.08 1.65 16.09
C VAL A 179 -7.88 2.83 15.56
N LEU A 180 -7.85 3.93 16.30
CA LEU A 180 -8.33 5.25 15.89
C LEU A 180 -7.12 6.17 15.70
N ILE A 181 -7.06 6.79 14.55
CA ILE A 181 -5.99 7.73 14.18
C ILE A 181 -6.65 9.07 13.87
N ASN A 182 -6.25 10.12 14.54
CA ASN A 182 -6.76 11.47 14.31
C ASN A 182 -5.66 12.50 14.35
N GLY A 183 -5.94 13.69 13.85
CA GLY A 183 -4.97 14.76 13.84
C GLY A 183 -5.39 15.93 12.96
N PHE A 184 -4.40 16.75 12.64
CA PHE A 184 -4.58 17.92 11.78
C PHE A 184 -3.33 18.23 10.99
N SER A 185 -3.54 18.93 9.89
CA SER A 185 -2.52 19.45 9.01
C SER A 185 -2.12 20.89 9.38
N LYS A 186 -1.03 21.35 8.80
CA LYS A 186 -0.51 22.71 9.01
C LYS A 186 -1.50 23.81 8.60
N ASN A 187 -2.33 23.55 7.59
CA ASN A 187 -3.35 24.49 7.11
C ASN A 187 -4.71 24.31 7.80
N GLY A 188 -4.78 23.45 8.85
CA GLY A 188 -5.97 23.27 9.68
C GLY A 188 -6.98 22.25 9.19
N LEU A 189 -6.66 21.46 8.14
CA LEU A 189 -7.45 20.28 7.78
C LEU A 189 -7.38 19.29 8.94
N THR A 190 -8.52 18.80 9.40
CA THR A 190 -8.61 17.77 10.44
C THR A 190 -8.96 16.41 9.83
N PHE A 191 -8.65 15.32 10.53
CA PHE A 191 -9.01 13.99 10.06
C PHE A 191 -9.26 13.00 11.20
N ASN A 192 -10.13 12.01 10.92
CA ASN A 192 -10.35 10.82 11.73
C ASN A 192 -10.29 9.58 10.85
N ILE A 193 -9.52 8.58 11.25
CA ILE A 193 -9.38 7.29 10.57
C ILE A 193 -9.66 6.20 11.59
N GLU A 194 -10.70 5.41 11.37
CA GLU A 194 -11.07 4.26 12.17
C GLU A 194 -10.72 2.98 11.40
N VAL A 195 -9.95 2.10 12.04
CA VAL A 195 -9.51 0.84 11.45
C VAL A 195 -9.78 -0.31 12.39
N SER A 196 -10.36 -1.39 11.87
CA SER A 196 -10.61 -2.60 12.64
C SER A 196 -10.50 -3.88 11.82
N ASN A 197 -9.87 -4.89 12.41
CA ASN A 197 -9.85 -6.28 11.92
C ASN A 197 -10.83 -7.18 12.71
N SER A 198 -11.75 -6.61 13.49
CA SER A 198 -12.74 -7.34 14.29
C SER A 198 -14.17 -6.84 14.06
N SER A 199 -14.44 -6.25 12.91
CA SER A 199 -15.75 -5.78 12.52
C SER A 199 -16.63 -6.93 12.01
N SER A 200 -17.93 -6.89 12.29
CA SER A 200 -18.90 -7.82 11.66
C SER A 200 -19.17 -7.50 10.19
N ILE A 201 -18.75 -6.34 9.73
CA ILE A 201 -18.98 -5.85 8.37
C ILE A 201 -17.66 -5.42 7.77
N LYS A 202 -17.35 -5.95 6.58
CA LYS A 202 -16.24 -5.48 5.78
C LYS A 202 -16.68 -4.22 5.03
N THR A 203 -16.13 -3.08 5.39
CA THR A 203 -16.43 -1.81 4.71
C THR A 203 -15.22 -0.91 4.61
N ARG A 204 -15.20 -0.10 3.56
CA ARG A 204 -14.24 0.97 3.37
C ARG A 204 -14.99 2.18 2.87
N ASN A 205 -14.92 3.25 3.62
CA ASN A 205 -15.52 4.51 3.19
C ASN A 205 -14.61 5.71 3.48
N ILE A 206 -14.83 6.75 2.71
CA ILE A 206 -14.15 8.03 2.82
C ILE A 206 -15.22 9.11 2.72
N SER A 207 -15.26 10.03 3.67
CA SER A 207 -16.03 11.26 3.59
C SER A 207 -15.07 12.45 3.63
N VAL A 208 -15.19 13.32 2.63
CA VAL A 208 -14.40 14.55 2.50
C VAL A 208 -15.35 15.73 2.64
N TYR A 209 -15.16 16.52 3.69
CA TYR A 209 -15.97 17.68 4.02
C TYR A 209 -15.25 18.95 3.57
N CYS A 210 -15.90 19.72 2.72
CA CYS A 210 -15.48 21.05 2.28
C CYS A 210 -16.32 22.15 2.95
N ALA A 211 -16.15 23.40 2.56
CA ALA A 211 -16.96 24.50 3.12
C ALA A 211 -18.45 24.32 2.77
N ASP A 212 -18.74 23.97 1.53
CA ASP A 212 -20.11 23.95 0.98
C ASP A 212 -20.54 22.57 0.49
N ASP A 213 -19.62 21.60 0.42
CA ASP A 213 -19.83 20.26 -0.17
C ASP A 213 -19.37 19.16 0.75
N VAL A 214 -19.98 17.98 0.61
CA VAL A 214 -19.52 16.72 1.20
C VAL A 214 -19.43 15.65 0.11
N TYR A 215 -18.24 15.07 -0.06
CA TYR A 215 -18.00 13.99 -1.00
C TYR A 215 -17.86 12.67 -0.23
N ARG A 216 -18.60 11.63 -0.65
CA ARG A 216 -18.53 10.30 -0.06
C ARG A 216 -18.18 9.26 -1.10
N TRP A 217 -17.32 8.36 -0.68
CA TRP A 217 -16.92 7.18 -1.45
C TRP A 217 -17.06 5.92 -0.58
N PHE A 218 -17.53 4.83 -1.21
CA PHE A 218 -17.71 3.52 -0.59
C PHE A 218 -17.11 2.45 -1.48
N SER A 219 -16.45 1.44 -0.87
CA SER A 219 -15.86 0.32 -1.64
C SER A 219 -16.90 -0.61 -2.28
N GLU A 220 -18.13 -0.58 -1.83
CA GLU A 220 -19.26 -1.34 -2.36
C GLU A 220 -19.75 -0.78 -3.71
N ASP A 221 -19.54 0.51 -3.96
CA ASP A 221 -19.77 1.18 -5.23
C ASP A 221 -18.52 2.00 -5.63
N PRO A 222 -17.45 1.30 -6.06
CA PRO A 222 -16.13 1.91 -6.15
C PRO A 222 -15.99 2.97 -7.24
N GLU A 223 -16.82 2.95 -8.26
CA GLU A 223 -16.76 3.92 -9.38
C GLU A 223 -17.50 5.23 -9.06
N HIS A 224 -18.32 5.23 -8.02
CA HIS A 224 -19.17 6.37 -7.68
C HIS A 224 -18.60 7.19 -6.51
N ILE A 225 -18.75 8.52 -6.61
CA ILE A 225 -18.57 9.48 -5.51
C ILE A 225 -19.87 10.26 -5.40
N GLU A 226 -20.52 10.17 -4.25
CA GLU A 226 -21.67 11.00 -3.92
C GLU A 226 -21.21 12.42 -3.60
N ASN A 227 -21.90 13.43 -4.15
CA ASN A 227 -21.78 14.82 -3.70
C ASN A 227 -23.12 15.18 -3.01
N LEU A 228 -23.04 15.61 -1.75
CA LEU A 228 -24.17 15.88 -0.88
C LEU A 228 -24.32 17.39 -0.57
N GLY A 229 -23.61 18.26 -1.28
CA GLY A 229 -23.69 19.71 -1.13
C GLY A 229 -24.92 20.35 -1.79
#